data_03784584db8290ba5e14090a252e0ce3
#
_entry.id   03784584db8290ba5e14090a252e0ce3
#
_cell.length_a   1.000
_cell.length_b   1.000
_cell.length_c   1.000
_cell.angle_alpha   90.00
_cell.angle_beta   90.00
_cell.angle_gamma   90.00
#
_symmetry.space_group_name_H-M   'P 1'
#
loop_
_entity.id
_entity.type
_entity.pdbx_description
1 polymer ?
#
loop_
_entity_poly.entity_id
_entity_poly.type
_entity_poly.pdbx_seq_one_letter_code
_entity_poly.pdbx_strand_id
1 'polypeptide(L)'
;IQGYWLAIDLFPDSEIFGIYNLSGGNYTIGELGKIIYDTLSERGYDIELEYLDVQDIRNYKVDITKIEEELDYTPRFTPADTVQEILENINLDEYDFSDDKYYNINVFKKVM
;
A
#
# COMPACT_ATOMS: atom_id res chain seq x y z
N ILE A 1 6.18 1.69 -7.55
CA ILE A 1 7.06 2.53 -8.41
C ILE A 1 8.52 2.10 -8.30
N GLN A 2 9.09 1.93 -7.08
CA GLN A 2 10.50 1.57 -6.87
C GLN A 2 10.96 0.35 -7.71
N GLY A 3 10.17 -0.73 -7.75
CA GLY A 3 10.51 -1.92 -8.53
C GLY A 3 10.53 -1.69 -10.05
N TYR A 4 9.69 -0.78 -10.54
CA TYR A 4 9.72 -0.39 -11.97
C TYR A 4 11.01 0.39 -12.30
N TRP A 5 11.42 1.31 -11.43
CA TRP A 5 12.69 2.01 -11.61
C TRP A 5 13.88 1.06 -11.59
N LEU A 6 13.90 0.12 -10.65
CA LEU A 6 14.93 -0.92 -10.59
C LEU A 6 15.00 -1.71 -11.91
N ALA A 7 13.86 -2.14 -12.45
CA ALA A 7 13.81 -2.86 -13.71
C ALA A 7 14.32 -2.03 -14.90
N ILE A 8 14.02 -0.72 -14.91
CA ILE A 8 14.49 0.20 -15.96
C ILE A 8 15.99 0.42 -15.85
N ASP A 9 16.51 0.61 -14.64
CA ASP A 9 17.94 0.86 -14.38
C ASP A 9 18.82 -0.34 -14.72
N LEU A 10 18.29 -1.56 -14.53
CA LEU A 10 18.99 -2.79 -14.84
C LEU A 10 18.89 -3.19 -16.33
N PHE A 11 17.93 -2.65 -17.07
CA PHE A 11 17.80 -2.81 -18.51
C PHE A 11 18.66 -1.75 -19.24
N PRO A 12 19.47 -2.05 -20.29
CA PRO A 12 19.52 -3.30 -21.05
C PRO A 12 20.70 -4.22 -20.69
N ASP A 13 21.47 -3.93 -19.66
CA ASP A 13 22.74 -4.60 -19.38
C ASP A 13 22.62 -5.94 -18.64
N SER A 14 21.39 -6.32 -18.28
CA SER A 14 21.14 -7.56 -17.55
C SER A 14 20.22 -8.50 -18.31
N GLU A 15 20.49 -9.80 -18.19
CA GLU A 15 19.61 -10.88 -18.66
C GLU A 15 18.50 -11.14 -17.61
N ILE A 16 17.71 -10.11 -17.30
CA ILE A 16 16.60 -10.27 -16.34
C ILE A 16 15.42 -10.90 -17.05
N PHE A 17 15.10 -12.13 -16.66
CA PHE A 17 13.94 -12.86 -17.20
C PHE A 17 13.07 -13.40 -16.08
N GLY A 18 11.77 -13.33 -16.26
CA GLY A 18 10.82 -14.03 -15.43
C GLY A 18 9.82 -13.11 -14.73
N ILE A 19 9.10 -13.70 -13.77
CA ILE A 19 8.09 -13.04 -12.98
C ILE A 19 8.67 -12.81 -11.58
N TYR A 20 8.54 -11.60 -11.07
CA TYR A 20 8.95 -11.21 -9.74
C TYR A 20 7.76 -10.65 -8.96
N ASN A 21 7.62 -11.10 -7.74
CA ASN A 21 6.70 -10.49 -6.80
C ASN A 21 7.36 -9.23 -6.21
N LEU A 22 6.55 -8.20 -6.00
CA LEU A 22 6.95 -6.97 -5.34
C LEU A 22 6.07 -6.73 -4.12
N SER A 23 6.69 -6.44 -2.99
CA SER A 23 5.97 -6.03 -1.78
C SER A 23 6.82 -5.05 -0.98
N GLY A 24 6.17 -4.13 -0.27
CA GLY A 24 6.80 -3.28 0.74
C GLY A 24 6.79 -3.91 2.13
N GLY A 25 6.23 -5.12 2.27
CA GLY A 25 6.10 -5.87 3.50
C GLY A 25 4.78 -6.63 3.56
N ASN A 26 4.66 -7.50 4.54
CA ASN A 26 3.43 -8.23 4.83
C ASN A 26 2.86 -7.72 6.16
N TYR A 27 1.65 -7.22 6.14
CA TYR A 27 0.96 -6.63 7.28
C TYR A 27 -0.43 -7.23 7.43
N THR A 28 -0.87 -7.44 8.64
CA THR A 28 -2.29 -7.65 8.91
C THR A 28 -3.07 -6.34 8.78
N ILE A 29 -4.37 -6.42 8.57
CA ILE A 29 -5.24 -5.24 8.53
C ILE A 29 -5.16 -4.46 9.85
N GLY A 30 -5.09 -5.16 11.00
CA GLY A 30 -4.94 -4.52 12.30
C GLY A 30 -3.60 -3.76 12.45
N GLU A 31 -2.50 -4.34 11.96
CA GLU A 31 -1.20 -3.66 11.95
C GLU A 31 -1.24 -2.40 11.07
N LEU A 32 -1.81 -2.51 9.87
CA LEU A 32 -1.98 -1.32 8.99
C LEU A 32 -2.84 -0.25 9.65
N GLY A 33 -3.97 -0.62 10.24
CA GLY A 33 -4.84 0.30 10.97
C GLY A 33 -4.10 1.02 12.09
N LYS A 34 -3.30 0.27 12.86
CA LYS A 34 -2.49 0.86 13.95
C LYS A 34 -1.41 1.81 13.42
N ILE A 35 -0.68 1.44 12.36
CA ILE A 35 0.33 2.31 11.75
C ILE A 35 -0.28 3.63 11.27
N ILE A 36 -1.44 3.56 10.59
CA ILE A 36 -2.16 4.73 10.11
C ILE A 36 -2.60 5.61 11.29
N TYR A 37 -3.20 5.01 12.31
CA TYR A 37 -3.63 5.70 13.51
C TYR A 37 -2.47 6.43 14.21
N ASP A 38 -1.37 5.72 14.46
CA ASP A 38 -0.19 6.28 15.13
C ASP A 38 0.38 7.46 14.32
N THR A 39 0.53 7.29 12.98
CA THR A 39 1.07 8.32 12.09
C THR A 39 0.20 9.58 12.05
N LEU A 40 -1.11 9.44 12.04
CA LEU A 40 -2.05 10.56 12.04
C LEU A 40 -2.09 11.26 13.41
N SER A 41 -2.11 10.48 14.50
CA SER A 41 -2.12 11.01 15.87
C SER A 41 -0.85 11.82 16.17
N GLU A 42 0.31 11.36 15.76
CA GLU A 42 1.59 12.08 15.90
C GLU A 42 1.59 13.42 15.15
N ARG A 43 0.79 13.56 14.11
CA ARG A 43 0.59 14.81 13.37
C ARG A 43 -0.54 15.68 13.92
N GLY A 44 -1.17 15.28 15.02
CA GLY A 44 -2.20 16.05 15.72
C GLY A 44 -3.61 15.89 15.19
N TYR A 45 -3.85 14.88 14.34
CA TYR A 45 -5.21 14.54 13.94
C TYR A 45 -5.95 13.86 15.10
N ASP A 46 -7.14 14.35 15.41
CA ASP A 46 -8.05 13.74 16.39
C ASP A 46 -8.90 12.67 15.70
N ILE A 47 -8.47 11.42 15.83
CA ILE A 47 -9.09 10.28 15.17
C ILE A 47 -9.29 9.13 16.15
N GLU A 48 -10.24 8.27 15.86
CA GLU A 48 -10.48 7.04 16.61
C GLU A 48 -10.20 5.83 15.72
N LEU A 49 -9.65 4.77 16.33
CA LEU A 49 -9.43 3.47 15.68
C LEU A 49 -10.48 2.48 16.18
N GLU A 50 -11.39 2.08 15.30
CA GLU A 50 -12.40 1.07 15.61
C GLU A 50 -12.05 -0.27 14.94
N TYR A 51 -12.17 -1.35 15.68
CA TYR A 51 -12.00 -2.71 15.16
C TYR A 51 -13.37 -3.35 14.96
N LEU A 52 -13.67 -3.68 13.71
CA LEU A 52 -14.88 -4.39 13.33
C LEU A 52 -14.56 -5.87 13.12
N ASP A 53 -15.34 -6.76 13.74
CA ASP A 53 -15.24 -8.20 13.49
C ASP A 53 -15.88 -8.55 12.15
N VAL A 54 -15.06 -8.57 11.11
CA VAL A 54 -15.48 -8.93 9.76
C VAL A 54 -14.99 -10.34 9.45
N GLN A 55 -15.90 -11.24 9.12
CA GLN A 55 -15.56 -12.60 8.69
C GLN A 55 -15.03 -12.59 7.26
N ASP A 56 -13.74 -12.32 7.09
CA ASP A 56 -13.03 -12.48 5.83
C ASP A 56 -11.93 -13.52 6.00
N ILE A 57 -12.12 -14.66 5.35
CA ILE A 57 -11.20 -15.80 5.41
C ILE A 57 -9.99 -15.64 4.47
N ARG A 58 -9.95 -14.61 3.65
CA ARG A 58 -8.85 -14.38 2.73
C ARG A 58 -7.60 -13.98 3.49
N ASN A 59 -6.55 -14.74 3.29
CA ASN A 59 -5.25 -14.48 3.88
C ASN A 59 -4.16 -14.88 2.88
N TYR A 60 -3.24 -13.97 2.61
CA TYR A 60 -2.11 -14.24 1.73
C TYR A 60 -0.90 -13.43 2.16
N LYS A 61 0.26 -13.97 1.85
CA LYS A 61 1.55 -13.29 1.97
C LYS A 61 2.23 -13.25 0.62
N VAL A 62 3.01 -12.22 0.40
CA VAL A 62 3.86 -12.08 -0.79
C VAL A 62 5.28 -12.41 -0.38
N ASP A 63 5.88 -13.38 -1.06
CA ASP A 63 7.29 -13.72 -0.94
C ASP A 63 8.08 -12.96 -2.01
N ILE A 64 9.04 -12.17 -1.58
CA ILE A 64 9.90 -11.35 -2.42
C ILE A 64 11.35 -11.82 -2.45
N THR A 65 11.66 -12.99 -1.86
CA THR A 65 13.04 -13.52 -1.77
C THR A 65 13.71 -13.52 -3.13
N LYS A 66 13.00 -13.95 -4.18
CA LYS A 66 13.59 -14.01 -5.52
C LYS A 66 14.08 -12.65 -6.03
N ILE A 67 13.32 -11.59 -5.84
CA ILE A 67 13.74 -10.26 -6.32
C ILE A 67 14.82 -9.65 -5.42
N GLU A 68 14.83 -9.99 -4.13
CA GLU A 68 15.88 -9.57 -3.21
C GLU A 68 17.22 -10.21 -3.58
N GLU A 69 17.23 -11.51 -3.85
CA GLU A 69 18.46 -12.26 -4.16
C GLU A 69 18.97 -11.99 -5.58
N GLU A 70 18.10 -11.90 -6.58
CA GLU A 70 18.50 -11.78 -7.98
C GLU A 70 18.72 -10.32 -8.42
N LEU A 71 18.00 -9.35 -7.84
CA LEU A 71 18.02 -7.96 -8.27
C LEU A 71 18.41 -6.97 -7.17
N ASP A 72 18.84 -7.45 -6.01
CA ASP A 72 19.21 -6.62 -4.84
C ASP A 72 18.10 -5.61 -4.45
N TYR A 73 16.84 -6.06 -4.58
CA TYR A 73 15.68 -5.22 -4.26
C TYR A 73 15.49 -5.15 -2.75
N THR A 74 15.47 -3.95 -2.22
CA THR A 74 15.10 -3.71 -0.81
C THR A 74 13.98 -2.70 -0.75
N PRO A 75 12.80 -3.05 -0.16
CA PRO A 75 11.71 -2.09 0.04
C PRO A 75 12.19 -0.90 0.89
N ARG A 76 11.98 0.33 0.41
CA ARG A 76 12.44 1.56 1.09
C ARG A 76 11.33 2.29 1.81
N PHE A 77 10.08 2.05 1.41
CA PHE A 77 8.93 2.79 1.90
C PHE A 77 8.03 1.89 2.73
N THR A 78 7.56 2.43 3.83
CA THR A 78 6.62 1.81 4.76
C THR A 78 5.19 2.34 4.56
N PRO A 79 4.17 1.71 5.15
CA PRO A 79 2.82 2.29 5.19
C PRO A 79 2.77 3.67 5.85
N ALA A 80 3.60 3.94 6.86
CA ALA A 80 3.69 5.26 7.50
C ALA A 80 4.19 6.32 6.52
N ASP A 81 5.23 6.02 5.72
CA ASP A 81 5.72 6.93 4.68
C ASP A 81 4.64 7.24 3.66
N THR A 82 3.82 6.24 3.28
CA THR A 82 2.70 6.44 2.35
C THR A 82 1.63 7.37 2.93
N VAL A 83 1.28 7.23 4.22
CA VAL A 83 0.34 8.14 4.89
C VAL A 83 0.89 9.56 4.90
N GLN A 84 2.18 9.73 5.20
CA GLN A 84 2.83 11.03 5.20
C GLN A 84 2.81 11.68 3.81
N GLU A 85 3.15 10.93 2.76
CA GLU A 85 3.12 11.42 1.39
C GLU A 85 1.72 11.86 0.96
N ILE A 86 0.68 11.11 1.34
CA ILE A 86 -0.71 11.49 1.08
C ILE A 86 -1.04 12.82 1.76
N LEU A 87 -0.73 12.98 3.04
CA LEU A 87 -1.03 14.19 3.79
C LEU A 87 -0.27 15.42 3.28
N GLU A 88 0.91 15.23 2.71
CA GLU A 88 1.73 16.31 2.16
C GLU A 88 1.28 16.77 0.77
N ASN A 89 0.67 15.88 0.00
CA ASN A 89 0.36 16.13 -1.41
C ASN A 89 -1.14 16.25 -1.72
N ILE A 90 -2.01 15.88 -0.77
CA ILE A 90 -3.46 15.86 -0.95
C ILE A 90 -4.11 16.74 0.12
N ASN A 91 -4.90 17.72 -0.32
CA ASN A 91 -5.79 18.45 0.60
C ASN A 91 -7.05 17.63 0.83
N LEU A 92 -7.12 16.94 1.96
CA LEU A 92 -8.23 16.03 2.29
C LEU A 92 -9.58 16.74 2.37
N ASP A 93 -9.61 18.04 2.66
CA ASP A 93 -10.84 18.85 2.72
C ASP A 93 -11.51 19.05 1.35
N GLU A 94 -10.80 18.79 0.26
CA GLU A 94 -11.33 18.85 -1.11
C GLU A 94 -12.06 17.57 -1.54
N TYR A 95 -12.05 16.53 -0.70
CA TYR A 95 -12.58 15.21 -1.03
C TYR A 95 -13.79 14.86 -0.18
N ASP A 96 -14.92 14.60 -0.84
CA ASP A 96 -16.07 14.00 -0.18
C ASP A 96 -15.97 12.48 -0.24
N PHE A 97 -15.40 11.88 0.80
CA PHE A 97 -15.20 10.43 0.89
C PHE A 97 -16.53 9.65 1.08
N SER A 98 -17.66 10.31 1.20
CA SER A 98 -18.97 9.66 1.13
C SER A 98 -19.42 9.35 -0.31
N ASP A 99 -18.77 9.93 -1.32
CA ASP A 99 -19.07 9.69 -2.72
C ASP A 99 -18.73 8.24 -3.11
N ASP A 100 -19.68 7.54 -3.70
CA ASP A 100 -19.55 6.16 -4.16
C ASP A 100 -18.35 5.92 -5.11
N LYS A 101 -17.85 6.94 -5.78
CA LYS A 101 -16.69 6.83 -6.68
C LYS A 101 -15.42 6.33 -5.98
N TYR A 102 -15.32 6.52 -4.65
CA TYR A 102 -14.19 6.03 -3.85
C TYR A 102 -14.35 4.56 -3.41
N TYR A 103 -15.50 3.95 -3.68
CA TYR A 103 -15.80 2.58 -3.29
C TYR A 103 -16.01 1.70 -4.53
N ASN A 104 -14.98 0.98 -4.92
CA ASN A 104 -15.00 0.15 -6.12
C ASN A 104 -16.21 -0.80 -6.18
N ILE A 105 -16.61 -1.38 -5.04
CA ILE A 105 -17.79 -2.27 -4.96
C ILE A 105 -19.07 -1.52 -5.35
N ASN A 106 -19.23 -0.26 -4.91
CA ASN A 106 -20.39 0.54 -5.23
C ASN A 106 -20.40 0.95 -6.70
N VAL A 107 -19.23 1.27 -7.26
CA VAL A 107 -19.08 1.56 -8.69
C VAL A 107 -19.44 0.33 -9.53
N PHE A 108 -18.90 -0.85 -9.19
CA PHE A 108 -19.20 -2.07 -9.94
C PHE A 108 -20.67 -2.45 -9.90
N LYS A 109 -21.37 -2.30 -8.76
CA LYS A 109 -22.82 -2.55 -8.67
C LYS A 109 -23.66 -1.66 -9.57
N LYS A 110 -23.18 -0.48 -9.94
CA LYS A 110 -23.90 0.44 -10.85
C LYS A 110 -23.68 0.10 -12.34
N VAL A 111 -22.63 -0.65 -12.66
CA VAL A 111 -22.25 -1.00 -14.04
C VAL A 111 -22.77 -2.38 -14.44
N MET A 112 -23.09 -3.23 -13.48
CA MET A 112 -23.66 -4.57 -13.66
C MET A 112 -25.19 -4.53 -13.65
#